data_5a9e225476ea9cdcd754008259612d85
#
_entry.id   5a9e225476ea9cdcd754008259612d85
#
_cell.length_a   1.000
_cell.length_b   1.000
_cell.length_c   1.000
_cell.angle_alpha   90.00
_cell.angle_beta   90.00
_cell.angle_gamma   90.00
#
_symmetry.space_group_name_H-M   'P 1'
#
loop_
_entity.id
_entity.type
_entity.pdbx_description
1 polymer ?
#
loop_
_entity_poly.entity_id
_entity_poly.type
_entity_poly.pdbx_seq_one_letter_code
_entity_poly.pdbx_strand_id
1 'polypeptide(L)'
;MSNEGTPDLSLFLDILCTLERIGAPYMIIGGFAATMYGITRTTYDIDIVVDLKDQHIQALAAAYPAPRYYADPEQMRSSIRMGISFNIIDGKRGEKADLSPLTRDSRCRDAFSRRIRQQIAWPGMESFDVWCARPDDVIFGKLLAWEEGRSRKHESDIYDMLVFRYLEADPTLVETFDEACLDVQAQALGPEVAELWESVKEAARQEAGQGEA
;
A
#
# COMPACT_ATOMS: atom_id res chain seq x y z
N MET A 1 -0.24 -11.04 31.70
CA MET A 1 -1.10 -11.00 30.51
C MET A 1 -0.51 -9.91 29.62
N SER A 2 0.32 -10.32 28.65
CA SER A 2 0.92 -9.42 27.67
C SER A 2 -0.19 -8.86 26.80
N ASN A 3 -0.29 -7.55 26.81
CA ASN A 3 -1.15 -6.79 25.91
C ASN A 3 -0.60 -7.02 24.49
N GLU A 4 -1.17 -7.95 23.73
CA GLU A 4 -0.93 -8.06 22.29
C GLU A 4 -1.60 -6.84 21.67
N GLY A 5 -0.87 -5.73 21.77
CA GLY A 5 -1.37 -4.41 21.42
C GLY A 5 -1.50 -4.24 19.92
N THR A 6 -2.51 -3.49 19.53
CA THR A 6 -2.61 -2.84 18.21
C THR A 6 -1.22 -2.36 17.78
N PRO A 7 -0.78 -2.64 16.53
CA PRO A 7 0.53 -2.20 16.05
C PRO A 7 0.68 -0.69 16.23
N ASP A 8 1.84 -0.26 16.72
CA ASP A 8 2.14 1.17 16.80
C ASP A 8 2.51 1.68 15.39
N LEU A 9 1.53 2.25 14.71
CA LEU A 9 1.71 2.87 13.40
C LEU A 9 1.95 4.38 13.48
N SER A 10 2.25 4.90 14.69
CA SER A 10 2.32 6.35 14.91
C SER A 10 3.37 7.05 14.05
N LEU A 11 4.54 6.43 13.80
CA LEU A 11 5.55 6.98 12.91
C LEU A 11 5.04 7.09 11.47
N PHE A 12 4.38 6.05 10.96
CA PHE A 12 3.84 6.04 9.59
C PHE A 12 2.75 7.09 9.40
N LEU A 13 1.81 7.17 10.36
CA LEU A 13 0.73 8.16 10.32
C LEU A 13 1.29 9.58 10.39
N ASP A 14 2.31 9.83 11.21
CA ASP A 14 2.99 11.12 11.29
C ASP A 14 3.71 11.46 9.97
N ILE A 15 4.33 10.47 9.32
CA ILE A 15 4.95 10.65 7.99
C ILE A 15 3.88 11.00 6.94
N LEU A 16 2.74 10.31 6.91
CA LEU A 16 1.65 10.61 5.97
C LEU A 16 1.11 12.04 6.18
N CYS A 17 0.86 12.44 7.42
CA CYS A 17 0.47 13.80 7.76
C CYS A 17 1.54 14.83 7.33
N THR A 18 2.82 14.48 7.46
CA THR A 18 3.92 15.35 7.04
C THR A 18 3.98 15.47 5.52
N LEU A 19 3.83 14.36 4.77
CA LEU A 19 3.78 14.38 3.30
C LEU A 19 2.62 15.24 2.79
N GLU A 20 1.42 15.13 3.39
CA GLU A 20 0.28 16.00 3.08
C GLU A 20 0.61 17.47 3.33
N ARG A 21 1.14 17.79 4.51
CA ARG A 21 1.47 19.17 4.92
C ARG A 21 2.50 19.84 4.01
N ILE A 22 3.51 19.09 3.53
CA ILE A 22 4.55 19.64 2.64
C ILE A 22 4.16 19.56 1.16
N GLY A 23 2.98 19.01 0.85
CA GLY A 23 2.51 18.84 -0.53
C GLY A 23 3.34 17.87 -1.36
N ALA A 24 4.00 16.90 -0.73
CA ALA A 24 4.78 15.89 -1.43
C ALA A 24 3.86 14.84 -2.05
N PRO A 25 3.98 14.55 -3.36
CA PRO A 25 3.20 13.49 -3.96
C PRO A 25 3.62 12.11 -3.42
N TYR A 26 2.63 11.32 -3.01
CA TYR A 26 2.86 9.95 -2.50
C TYR A 26 1.67 9.04 -2.82
N MET A 27 1.85 7.74 -2.60
CA MET A 27 0.82 6.72 -2.71
C MET A 27 1.12 5.57 -1.74
N ILE A 28 0.15 5.22 -0.91
CA ILE A 28 0.21 4.02 -0.08
C ILE A 28 -0.06 2.80 -0.96
N ILE A 29 0.75 1.75 -0.79
CA ILE A 29 0.64 0.48 -1.50
C ILE A 29 0.67 -0.71 -0.53
N GLY A 30 0.75 -1.92 -1.05
CA GLY A 30 1.06 -3.12 -0.27
C GLY A 30 -0.01 -3.56 0.71
N GLY A 31 0.44 -4.03 1.87
CA GLY A 31 -0.44 -4.63 2.89
C GLY A 31 -1.39 -3.64 3.52
N PHE A 32 -0.92 -2.43 3.85
CA PHE A 32 -1.75 -1.41 4.47
C PHE A 32 -2.82 -0.87 3.51
N ALA A 33 -2.48 -0.64 2.23
CA ALA A 33 -3.47 -0.29 1.22
C ALA A 33 -4.60 -1.34 1.13
N ALA A 34 -4.23 -2.60 1.20
CA ALA A 34 -5.18 -3.71 1.13
C ALA A 34 -6.15 -3.76 2.33
N THR A 35 -5.76 -3.26 3.51
CA THR A 35 -6.70 -3.17 4.66
C THR A 35 -7.84 -2.18 4.42
N MET A 36 -7.64 -1.21 3.53
CA MET A 36 -8.71 -0.29 3.11
C MET A 36 -9.72 -0.96 2.16
N TYR A 37 -9.39 -2.15 1.67
CA TYR A 37 -10.17 -2.90 0.70
C TYR A 37 -10.60 -4.29 1.20
N GLY A 38 -10.85 -4.42 2.51
CA GLY A 38 -11.47 -5.60 3.11
C GLY A 38 -10.51 -6.60 3.77
N ILE A 39 -9.19 -6.39 3.70
CA ILE A 39 -8.27 -7.26 4.44
C ILE A 39 -8.34 -6.95 5.93
N THR A 40 -8.61 -8.00 6.73
CA THR A 40 -8.79 -7.87 8.18
C THR A 40 -7.53 -8.22 8.99
N ARG A 41 -6.52 -8.82 8.37
CA ARG A 41 -5.27 -9.14 9.07
C ARG A 41 -4.46 -7.89 9.41
N THR A 42 -3.83 -7.93 10.55
CA THR A 42 -2.92 -6.87 10.99
C THR A 42 -1.71 -6.76 10.06
N THR A 43 -1.36 -5.54 9.67
CA THR A 43 -0.09 -5.20 9.04
C THR A 43 0.72 -4.27 9.95
N TYR A 44 2.03 -4.48 10.00
CA TYR A 44 2.96 -3.69 10.82
C TYR A 44 3.78 -2.73 9.97
N ASP A 45 3.73 -2.86 8.66
CA ASP A 45 4.48 -2.06 7.71
C ASP A 45 3.52 -1.29 6.80
N ILE A 46 3.84 -0.02 6.54
CA ILE A 46 3.17 0.78 5.52
C ILE A 46 4.18 1.07 4.42
N ASP A 47 3.93 0.53 3.24
CA ASP A 47 4.73 0.78 2.05
C ASP A 47 4.25 2.07 1.38
N ILE A 48 5.16 3.03 1.19
CA ILE A 48 4.84 4.34 0.62
C ILE A 48 5.71 4.60 -0.61
N VAL A 49 5.07 4.78 -1.77
CA VAL A 49 5.74 5.30 -2.97
C VAL A 49 5.69 6.81 -2.95
N VAL A 50 6.83 7.47 -3.21
CA VAL A 50 6.95 8.93 -3.15
C VAL A 50 7.59 9.52 -4.41
N ASP A 51 7.11 10.70 -4.84
CA ASP A 51 7.73 11.51 -5.90
C ASP A 51 8.27 12.81 -5.29
N LEU A 52 9.46 12.73 -4.68
CA LEU A 52 10.06 13.83 -3.93
C LEU A 52 10.96 14.71 -4.80
N LYS A 53 10.71 16.01 -4.73
CA LYS A 53 11.64 17.05 -5.18
C LYS A 53 12.55 17.46 -4.03
N ASP A 54 13.64 18.19 -4.33
CA ASP A 54 14.61 18.61 -3.32
C ASP A 54 13.98 19.40 -2.15
N GLN A 55 13.02 20.27 -2.43
CA GLN A 55 12.25 20.98 -1.40
C GLN A 55 11.51 20.05 -0.43
N HIS A 56 10.94 18.92 -0.94
CA HIS A 56 10.27 17.94 -0.11
C HIS A 56 11.26 17.17 0.76
N ILE A 57 12.43 16.82 0.22
CA ILE A 57 13.51 16.16 0.95
C ILE A 57 13.98 17.01 2.12
N GLN A 58 14.23 18.31 1.88
CA GLN A 58 14.64 19.25 2.93
C GLN A 58 13.55 19.38 4.02
N ALA A 59 12.30 19.49 3.62
CA ALA A 59 11.18 19.60 4.56
C ALA A 59 10.99 18.33 5.40
N LEU A 60 11.14 17.15 4.80
CA LEU A 60 11.13 15.87 5.53
C LEU A 60 12.27 15.78 6.52
N ALA A 61 13.52 16.06 6.11
CA ALA A 61 14.68 16.04 7.00
C ALA A 61 14.51 17.02 8.17
N ALA A 62 13.92 18.19 7.92
CA ALA A 62 13.62 19.17 8.96
C ALA A 62 12.52 18.71 9.93
N ALA A 63 11.54 17.95 9.46
CA ALA A 63 10.47 17.39 10.29
C ALA A 63 10.95 16.25 11.20
N TYR A 64 12.00 15.53 10.79
CA TYR A 64 12.56 14.39 11.52
C TYR A 64 14.03 14.62 11.91
N PRO A 65 14.29 15.57 12.86
CA PRO A 65 15.66 15.98 13.19
C PRO A 65 16.41 14.93 14.03
N ALA A 66 17.73 14.86 13.81
CA ALA A 66 18.63 14.16 14.72
C ALA A 66 18.63 14.82 16.13
N PRO A 67 18.96 14.09 17.22
CA PRO A 67 19.41 12.69 17.25
C PRO A 67 18.28 11.66 17.34
N ARG A 68 17.02 12.09 17.50
CA ARG A 68 15.90 11.16 17.66
C ARG A 68 15.61 10.39 16.37
N TYR A 69 15.61 11.09 15.25
CA TYR A 69 15.30 10.49 13.97
C TYR A 69 16.55 10.37 13.10
N TYR A 70 16.54 9.33 12.27
CA TYR A 70 17.43 9.21 11.13
C TYR A 70 16.63 9.49 9.85
N ALA A 71 16.87 10.65 9.26
CA ALA A 71 16.23 11.13 8.03
C ALA A 71 17.23 11.97 7.24
N ASP A 72 18.27 11.30 6.70
CA ASP A 72 19.40 11.95 6.02
C ASP A 72 19.01 12.41 4.60
N PRO A 73 19.02 13.73 4.31
CA PRO A 73 18.64 14.24 3.01
C PRO A 73 19.59 13.79 1.89
N GLU A 74 20.87 13.54 2.14
CA GLU A 74 21.82 13.06 1.13
C GLU A 74 21.54 11.58 0.78
N GLN A 75 21.20 10.78 1.78
CA GLN A 75 20.75 9.41 1.54
C GLN A 75 19.47 9.40 0.71
N MET A 76 18.47 10.23 1.04
CA MET A 76 17.21 10.33 0.27
C MET A 76 17.50 10.69 -1.18
N ARG A 77 18.33 11.71 -1.44
CA ARG A 77 18.73 12.12 -2.80
C ARG A 77 19.41 10.99 -3.56
N SER A 78 20.33 10.31 -2.90
CA SER A 78 21.06 9.18 -3.51
C SER A 78 20.12 8.04 -3.85
N SER A 79 19.25 7.66 -2.92
CA SER A 79 18.26 6.58 -3.11
C SER A 79 17.30 6.89 -4.27
N ILE A 80 16.80 8.12 -4.34
CA ILE A 80 15.91 8.55 -5.43
C ILE A 80 16.62 8.48 -6.79
N ARG A 81 17.87 8.92 -6.87
CA ARG A 81 18.65 8.81 -8.12
C ARG A 81 18.88 7.38 -8.57
N MET A 82 19.07 6.48 -7.61
CA MET A 82 19.32 5.06 -7.86
C MET A 82 18.02 4.24 -8.03
N GLY A 83 16.86 4.81 -7.69
CA GLY A 83 15.59 4.08 -7.72
C GLY A 83 15.45 3.01 -6.62
N ILE A 84 16.12 3.20 -5.48
CA ILE A 84 16.08 2.28 -4.33
C ILE A 84 15.37 2.93 -3.15
N SER A 85 14.76 2.11 -2.28
CA SER A 85 14.07 2.58 -1.08
C SER A 85 15.03 3.21 -0.07
N PHE A 86 14.51 4.11 0.75
CA PHE A 86 15.19 4.73 1.89
C PHE A 86 14.27 4.72 3.11
N ASN A 87 14.86 4.96 4.28
CA ASN A 87 14.14 4.83 5.54
C ASN A 87 14.10 6.15 6.30
N ILE A 88 12.99 6.35 7.04
CA ILE A 88 12.93 7.27 8.18
C ILE A 88 12.83 6.40 9.43
N ILE A 89 13.74 6.61 10.40
CA ILE A 89 13.84 5.75 11.59
C ILE A 89 13.65 6.62 12.84
N ASP A 90 12.73 6.22 13.73
CA ASP A 90 12.66 6.75 15.10
C ASP A 90 13.58 5.93 16.01
N GLY A 91 14.78 6.42 16.30
CA GLY A 91 15.75 5.74 17.14
C GLY A 91 15.32 5.57 18.60
N LYS A 92 14.36 6.36 19.08
CA LYS A 92 13.83 6.23 20.44
C LYS A 92 12.84 5.06 20.56
N ARG A 93 12.04 4.81 19.51
CA ARG A 93 11.01 3.76 19.47
C ARG A 93 11.49 2.49 18.79
N GLY A 94 12.55 2.57 17.98
CA GLY A 94 13.00 1.47 17.13
C GLY A 94 12.08 1.23 15.93
N GLU A 95 11.25 2.22 15.57
CA GLU A 95 10.33 2.15 14.43
C GLU A 95 11.03 2.60 13.15
N LYS A 96 10.65 2.00 12.04
CA LYS A 96 11.22 2.28 10.73
C LYS A 96 10.10 2.36 9.68
N ALA A 97 10.09 3.44 8.91
CA ALA A 97 9.24 3.57 7.75
C ALA A 97 10.06 3.47 6.46
N ASP A 98 9.63 2.63 5.54
CA ASP A 98 10.26 2.41 4.25
C ASP A 98 9.53 3.24 3.17
N LEU A 99 10.27 4.14 2.50
CA LEU A 99 9.77 4.95 1.41
C LEU A 99 10.46 4.55 0.11
N SER A 100 9.67 4.24 -0.90
CA SER A 100 10.17 3.84 -2.22
C SER A 100 9.99 5.00 -3.21
N PRO A 101 11.03 5.41 -3.93
CA PRO A 101 10.88 6.46 -4.94
C PRO A 101 10.02 5.94 -6.11
N LEU A 102 9.22 6.84 -6.70
CA LEU A 102 8.50 6.55 -7.93
C LEU A 102 9.50 6.18 -9.03
N THR A 103 9.40 4.94 -9.48
CA THR A 103 10.33 4.39 -10.48
C THR A 103 9.99 4.87 -11.89
N ARG A 104 10.87 4.54 -12.86
CA ARG A 104 10.61 4.78 -14.29
C ARG A 104 9.74 3.70 -14.92
N ASP A 105 9.41 2.64 -14.20
CA ASP A 105 8.46 1.63 -14.66
C ASP A 105 7.11 2.28 -14.97
N SER A 106 6.60 2.08 -16.19
CA SER A 106 5.34 2.67 -16.64
C SER A 106 4.18 2.23 -15.77
N ARG A 107 4.13 0.97 -15.36
CA ARG A 107 3.07 0.41 -14.50
C ARG A 107 2.99 1.13 -13.16
N CYS A 108 4.14 1.36 -12.51
CA CYS A 108 4.20 2.10 -11.25
C CYS A 108 3.73 3.55 -11.43
N ARG A 109 4.10 4.20 -12.55
CA ARG A 109 3.67 5.56 -12.88
C ARG A 109 2.19 5.65 -13.20
N ASP A 110 1.65 4.68 -13.93
CA ASP A 110 0.23 4.62 -14.26
C ASP A 110 -0.60 4.44 -12.99
N ALA A 111 -0.24 3.50 -12.10
CA ALA A 111 -0.85 3.33 -10.80
C ALA A 111 -0.77 4.62 -9.96
N PHE A 112 0.39 5.26 -9.89
CA PHE A 112 0.59 6.51 -9.16
C PHE A 112 -0.26 7.66 -9.72
N SER A 113 -0.44 7.73 -11.04
CA SER A 113 -1.23 8.79 -11.70
C SER A 113 -2.73 8.66 -11.42
N ARG A 114 -3.24 7.43 -11.26
CA ARG A 114 -4.65 7.11 -11.03
C ARG A 114 -4.99 6.78 -9.58
N ARG A 115 -4.03 7.01 -8.63
CA ARG A 115 -4.26 6.82 -7.20
C ARG A 115 -5.48 7.61 -6.73
N ILE A 116 -6.13 7.13 -5.70
CA ILE A 116 -7.36 7.70 -5.17
C ILE A 116 -7.19 8.18 -3.73
N ARG A 117 -8.11 9.04 -3.28
CA ARG A 117 -8.20 9.45 -1.88
C ARG A 117 -8.95 8.39 -1.09
N GLN A 118 -8.41 8.01 0.05
CA GLN A 118 -9.04 7.12 1.02
C GLN A 118 -8.94 7.74 2.40
N GLN A 119 -9.97 7.55 3.22
CA GLN A 119 -9.98 8.06 4.58
C GLN A 119 -9.38 7.04 5.54
N ILE A 120 -8.41 7.47 6.34
CA ILE A 120 -7.89 6.68 7.46
C ILE A 120 -8.53 7.17 8.75
N ALA A 121 -9.09 6.23 9.53
CA ALA A 121 -9.49 6.44 10.91
C ALA A 121 -8.61 5.57 11.82
N TRP A 122 -7.91 6.18 12.77
CA TRP A 122 -7.04 5.48 13.71
C TRP A 122 -7.40 5.85 15.15
N PRO A 123 -7.41 4.91 16.10
CA PRO A 123 -7.72 5.21 17.50
C PRO A 123 -6.85 6.34 18.06
N GLY A 124 -7.49 7.39 18.56
CA GLY A 124 -6.80 8.55 19.15
C GLY A 124 -6.36 9.62 18.17
N MET A 125 -6.67 9.49 16.88
CA MET A 125 -6.44 10.51 15.86
C MET A 125 -7.74 10.90 15.18
N GLU A 126 -7.84 12.17 14.72
CA GLU A 126 -8.89 12.56 13.78
C GLU A 126 -8.66 11.85 12.45
N SER A 127 -9.78 11.45 11.80
CA SER A 127 -9.69 10.86 10.47
C SER A 127 -9.17 11.88 9.46
N PHE A 128 -8.31 11.43 8.55
CA PHE A 128 -7.76 12.26 7.48
C PHE A 128 -7.64 11.48 6.18
N ASP A 129 -7.63 12.20 5.07
CA ASP A 129 -7.54 11.60 3.76
C ASP A 129 -6.09 11.36 3.35
N VAL A 130 -5.84 10.23 2.71
CA VAL A 130 -4.52 9.85 2.17
C VAL A 130 -4.63 9.43 0.71
N TRP A 131 -3.51 9.49 -0.01
CA TRP A 131 -3.41 8.93 -1.34
C TRP A 131 -3.07 7.45 -1.30
N CYS A 132 -3.92 6.63 -1.90
CA CYS A 132 -3.80 5.17 -1.90
C CYS A 132 -3.85 4.64 -3.33
N ALA A 133 -3.15 3.54 -3.59
CA ALA A 133 -3.29 2.78 -4.83
C ALA A 133 -4.74 2.29 -4.97
N ARG A 134 -5.24 2.22 -6.19
CA ARG A 134 -6.55 1.63 -6.48
C ARG A 134 -6.55 0.13 -6.12
N PRO A 135 -7.72 -0.46 -5.86
CA PRO A 135 -7.81 -1.87 -5.47
C PRO A 135 -7.21 -2.82 -6.52
N ASP A 136 -7.43 -2.53 -7.82
CA ASP A 136 -6.84 -3.30 -8.92
C ASP A 136 -5.30 -3.20 -8.94
N ASP A 137 -4.71 -2.02 -8.65
CA ASP A 137 -3.26 -1.86 -8.53
C ASP A 137 -2.69 -2.62 -7.32
N VAL A 138 -3.42 -2.64 -6.20
CA VAL A 138 -3.02 -3.41 -5.01
C VAL A 138 -3.02 -4.91 -5.30
N ILE A 139 -4.08 -5.42 -5.95
CA ILE A 139 -4.15 -6.84 -6.35
C ILE A 139 -3.04 -7.18 -7.34
N PHE A 140 -2.81 -6.33 -8.34
CA PHE A 140 -1.72 -6.53 -9.30
C PHE A 140 -0.36 -6.62 -8.62
N GLY A 141 -0.08 -5.73 -7.65
CA GLY A 141 1.15 -5.80 -6.85
C GLY A 141 1.28 -7.11 -6.06
N LYS A 142 0.15 -7.67 -5.58
CA LYS A 142 0.14 -8.97 -4.89
C LYS A 142 0.34 -10.15 -5.84
N LEU A 143 -0.17 -10.08 -7.07
CA LEU A 143 0.09 -11.08 -8.12
C LEU A 143 1.58 -11.11 -8.47
N LEU A 144 2.22 -9.95 -8.63
CA LEU A 144 3.67 -9.85 -8.85
C LEU A 144 4.47 -10.45 -7.69
N ALA A 145 4.13 -10.09 -6.45
CA ALA A 145 4.81 -10.61 -5.27
C ALA A 145 4.58 -12.13 -5.07
N TRP A 146 3.43 -12.63 -5.50
CA TRP A 146 3.16 -14.06 -5.52
C TRP A 146 3.97 -14.77 -6.61
N GLU A 147 4.10 -14.19 -7.79
CA GLU A 147 4.95 -14.73 -8.86
C GLU A 147 6.39 -14.94 -8.39
N GLU A 148 6.95 -13.94 -7.69
CA GLU A 148 8.33 -13.97 -7.18
C GLU A 148 8.53 -14.97 -6.03
N GLY A 149 7.59 -15.01 -5.08
CA GLY A 149 7.79 -15.71 -3.81
C GLY A 149 6.84 -16.87 -3.53
N ARG A 150 5.82 -17.12 -4.34
CA ARG A 150 4.78 -18.15 -4.18
C ARG A 150 4.16 -18.20 -2.78
N SER A 151 4.06 -17.03 -2.13
CA SER A 151 3.54 -16.94 -0.76
C SER A 151 2.02 -16.98 -0.73
N ARG A 152 1.47 -17.93 0.04
CA ARG A 152 0.02 -18.03 0.31
C ARG A 152 -0.58 -16.76 0.93
N LYS A 153 0.22 -15.92 1.56
CA LYS A 153 -0.22 -14.65 2.11
C LYS A 153 -0.81 -13.75 1.01
N HIS A 154 -0.17 -13.69 -0.16
CA HIS A 154 -0.65 -12.86 -1.27
C HIS A 154 -1.93 -13.42 -1.89
N GLU A 155 -2.02 -14.74 -2.00
CA GLU A 155 -3.23 -15.43 -2.44
C GLU A 155 -4.42 -15.14 -1.52
N SER A 156 -4.23 -15.30 -0.20
CA SER A 156 -5.26 -14.99 0.80
C SER A 156 -5.68 -13.51 0.75
N ASP A 157 -4.71 -12.59 0.63
CA ASP A 157 -5.00 -11.16 0.53
C ASP A 157 -5.85 -10.83 -0.71
N ILE A 158 -5.53 -11.43 -1.87
CA ILE A 158 -6.31 -11.25 -3.11
C ILE A 158 -7.73 -11.79 -2.92
N TYR A 159 -7.85 -12.98 -2.33
CA TYR A 159 -9.14 -13.61 -2.05
C TYR A 159 -10.03 -12.71 -1.17
N ASP A 160 -9.51 -12.24 -0.04
CA ASP A 160 -10.26 -11.38 0.88
C ASP A 160 -10.75 -10.09 0.20
N MET A 161 -9.88 -9.43 -0.60
CA MET A 161 -10.23 -8.23 -1.36
C MET A 161 -11.34 -8.51 -2.38
N LEU A 162 -11.30 -9.66 -3.07
CA LEU A 162 -12.31 -10.05 -4.05
C LEU A 162 -13.65 -10.40 -3.40
N VAL A 163 -13.65 -11.12 -2.26
CA VAL A 163 -14.87 -11.38 -1.49
C VAL A 163 -15.53 -10.05 -1.10
N PHE A 164 -14.76 -9.12 -0.55
CA PHE A 164 -15.25 -7.81 -0.15
C PHE A 164 -15.80 -7.00 -1.35
N ARG A 165 -15.14 -7.12 -2.52
CA ARG A 165 -15.60 -6.53 -3.77
C ARG A 165 -16.91 -7.13 -4.28
N TYR A 166 -17.03 -8.47 -4.27
CA TYR A 166 -18.22 -9.15 -4.77
C TYR A 166 -19.42 -9.03 -3.85
N LEU A 167 -19.21 -8.81 -2.56
CA LEU A 167 -20.26 -8.45 -1.61
C LEU A 167 -20.72 -6.99 -1.75
N GLU A 168 -20.10 -6.21 -2.66
CA GLU A 168 -20.39 -4.78 -2.86
C GLU A 168 -20.34 -3.95 -1.55
N ALA A 169 -19.49 -4.38 -0.62
CA ALA A 169 -19.43 -3.83 0.73
C ALA A 169 -18.95 -2.36 0.78
N ASP A 170 -18.26 -1.89 -0.25
CA ASP A 170 -17.75 -0.52 -0.37
C ASP A 170 -17.99 0.04 -1.78
N PRO A 171 -18.75 1.13 -1.93
CA PRO A 171 -19.01 1.74 -3.24
C PRO A 171 -17.75 2.20 -3.97
N THR A 172 -16.75 2.72 -3.25
CA THR A 172 -15.49 3.17 -3.86
C THR A 172 -14.73 2.00 -4.48
N LEU A 173 -14.71 0.86 -3.79
CA LEU A 173 -14.12 -0.37 -4.30
C LEU A 173 -14.84 -0.84 -5.57
N VAL A 174 -16.18 -0.79 -5.59
CA VAL A 174 -16.98 -1.18 -6.76
C VAL A 174 -16.68 -0.29 -7.96
N GLU A 175 -16.66 1.03 -7.77
CA GLU A 175 -16.48 2.01 -8.84
C GLU A 175 -15.07 2.06 -9.40
N THR A 176 -14.06 1.75 -8.57
CA THR A 176 -12.66 1.89 -8.96
C THR A 176 -11.97 0.59 -9.36
N PHE A 177 -12.62 -0.56 -9.20
CA PHE A 177 -12.05 -1.86 -9.48
C PHE A 177 -12.21 -2.25 -10.96
N ASP A 178 -11.09 -2.50 -11.64
CA ASP A 178 -11.06 -2.93 -13.05
C ASP A 178 -10.59 -4.39 -13.16
N GLU A 179 -11.56 -5.33 -13.07
CA GLU A 179 -11.31 -6.77 -13.18
C GLU A 179 -10.78 -7.15 -14.57
N ALA A 180 -11.31 -6.52 -15.64
CA ALA A 180 -10.90 -6.84 -16.99
C ALA A 180 -9.42 -6.45 -17.25
N CYS A 181 -8.98 -5.35 -16.67
CA CYS A 181 -7.57 -4.98 -16.71
C CYS A 181 -6.69 -6.02 -15.99
N LEU A 182 -7.12 -6.51 -14.82
CA LEU A 182 -6.41 -7.55 -14.08
C LEU A 182 -6.36 -8.89 -14.83
N ASP A 183 -7.42 -9.28 -15.53
CA ASP A 183 -7.42 -10.48 -16.38
C ASP A 183 -6.29 -10.44 -17.41
N VAL A 184 -6.14 -9.31 -18.11
CA VAL A 184 -5.07 -9.11 -19.09
C VAL A 184 -3.69 -9.11 -18.42
N GLN A 185 -3.56 -8.44 -17.28
CA GLN A 185 -2.29 -8.34 -16.56
C GLN A 185 -1.85 -9.69 -16.00
N ALA A 186 -2.76 -10.48 -15.42
CA ALA A 186 -2.46 -11.81 -14.91
C ALA A 186 -1.97 -12.76 -16.01
N GLN A 187 -2.61 -12.72 -17.19
CA GLN A 187 -2.15 -13.48 -18.35
C GLN A 187 -0.77 -13.04 -18.83
N ALA A 188 -0.47 -11.76 -18.79
CA ALA A 188 0.84 -11.22 -19.19
C ALA A 188 1.97 -11.63 -18.23
N LEU A 189 1.67 -11.94 -16.96
CA LEU A 189 2.62 -12.46 -15.97
C LEU A 189 2.92 -13.96 -16.17
N GLY A 190 2.08 -14.68 -16.89
CA GLY A 190 2.33 -16.07 -17.23
C GLY A 190 1.21 -17.02 -16.78
N PRO A 191 1.26 -18.29 -17.25
CA PRO A 191 0.14 -19.23 -17.10
C PRO A 191 -0.17 -19.56 -15.63
N GLU A 192 0.82 -19.66 -14.77
CA GLU A 192 0.63 -20.00 -13.36
C GLU A 192 -0.06 -18.85 -12.59
N VAL A 193 0.27 -17.60 -12.91
CA VAL A 193 -0.40 -16.42 -12.31
C VAL A 193 -1.82 -16.30 -12.83
N ALA A 194 -2.04 -16.57 -14.11
CA ALA A 194 -3.38 -16.58 -14.71
C ALA A 194 -4.27 -17.66 -14.07
N GLU A 195 -3.73 -18.88 -13.85
CA GLU A 195 -4.44 -19.98 -13.18
C GLU A 195 -4.79 -19.62 -11.73
N LEU A 196 -3.83 -19.06 -10.98
CA LEU A 196 -4.09 -18.56 -9.63
C LEU A 196 -5.21 -17.52 -9.64
N TRP A 197 -5.11 -16.51 -10.52
CA TRP A 197 -6.08 -15.42 -10.61
C TRP A 197 -7.50 -15.95 -10.86
N GLU A 198 -7.69 -16.86 -11.82
CA GLU A 198 -9.00 -17.46 -12.10
C GLU A 198 -9.51 -18.29 -10.92
N SER A 199 -8.65 -19.10 -10.30
CA SER A 199 -9.00 -19.92 -9.14
C SER A 199 -9.47 -19.08 -7.95
N VAL A 200 -8.76 -17.97 -7.66
CA VAL A 200 -9.10 -17.09 -6.54
C VAL A 200 -10.39 -16.31 -6.83
N LYS A 201 -10.61 -15.85 -8.07
CA LYS A 201 -11.88 -15.22 -8.49
C LYS A 201 -13.06 -16.14 -8.29
N GLU A 202 -12.94 -17.40 -8.76
CA GLU A 202 -14.02 -18.38 -8.64
C GLU A 202 -14.36 -18.66 -7.18
N ALA A 203 -13.35 -18.90 -6.33
CA ALA A 203 -13.53 -19.14 -4.91
C ALA A 203 -14.21 -17.94 -4.21
N ALA A 204 -13.77 -16.71 -4.50
CA ALA A 204 -14.34 -15.52 -3.91
C ALA A 204 -15.80 -15.26 -4.35
N ARG A 205 -16.16 -15.55 -5.61
CA ARG A 205 -17.54 -15.47 -6.09
C ARG A 205 -18.46 -16.49 -5.41
N GLN A 206 -17.96 -17.71 -5.21
CA GLN A 206 -18.71 -18.76 -4.50
C GLN A 206 -18.98 -18.35 -3.05
N GLU A 207 -18.01 -17.78 -2.36
CA GLU A 207 -18.17 -17.30 -0.98
C GLU A 207 -19.19 -16.15 -0.90
N ALA A 208 -19.07 -15.15 -1.77
CA ALA A 208 -19.99 -14.01 -1.81
C ALA A 208 -21.42 -14.45 -2.14
N GLY A 209 -21.62 -15.41 -3.05
CA GLY A 209 -22.94 -15.93 -3.41
C GLY A 209 -23.60 -16.78 -2.32
N GLN A 210 -22.84 -17.35 -1.39
CA GLN A 210 -23.37 -18.09 -0.23
C GLN A 210 -23.88 -17.16 0.88
N GLY A 211 -23.40 -15.92 0.92
CA GLY A 211 -23.84 -14.91 1.89
C GLY A 211 -25.22 -14.31 1.59
N GLU A 212 -25.78 -14.51 0.40
CA GLU A 212 -27.08 -13.99 -0.03
C GLU A 212 -28.25 -14.99 0.14
N ALA A 213 -27.99 -16.21 0.59
CA ALA A 213 -28.98 -17.29 0.80
C ALA A 213 -29.34 -17.45 2.27
#